data_18efe8747b5dbbc0167e342b92d5a2e9
#
_entry.id   18efe8747b5dbbc0167e342b92d5a2e9
#
_cell.length_a   1.000
_cell.length_b   1.000
_cell.length_c   1.000
_cell.angle_alpha   90.00
_cell.angle_beta   90.00
_cell.angle_gamma   90.00
#
_symmetry.space_group_name_H-M   'P 1'
#
loop_
_entity.id
_entity.type
_entity.pdbx_description
1 polymer ?
#
loop_
_entity_poly.entity_id
_entity_poly.type
_entity_poly.pdbx_seq_one_letter_code
_entity_poly.pdbx_strand_id
1 'polypeptide(L)'
;MYVISLSYKVPMDIVDFHLADHVSWLQDAFDEGVFIAAGRKIPRTGGLLLSTTDRDSLDASLAKDPFYVNGVAEFEVMEFHANRVAPGFDNLLDN
;
A
#
# COMPACT_ATOMS: atom_id res chain seq x y z
N MET A 1 6.35 -11.53 -1.30
CA MET A 1 5.95 -10.15 -1.67
C MET A 1 4.45 -9.98 -1.54
N TYR A 2 4.02 -8.83 -1.05
CA TYR A 2 2.60 -8.50 -0.94
C TYR A 2 2.25 -7.40 -1.93
N VAL A 3 1.09 -7.53 -2.56
CA VAL A 3 0.46 -6.50 -3.37
C VAL A 3 -0.81 -6.09 -2.65
N ILE A 4 -0.94 -4.81 -2.34
CA ILE A 4 -2.10 -4.28 -1.63
C ILE A 4 -2.87 -3.38 -2.60
N SER A 5 -4.12 -3.74 -2.85
CA SER A 5 -5.02 -2.95 -3.70
C SER A 5 -6.01 -2.20 -2.84
N LEU A 6 -6.01 -0.88 -2.98
CA LEU A 6 -6.98 0.01 -2.34
C LEU A 6 -8.00 0.45 -3.37
N SER A 7 -9.28 0.30 -3.06
CA SER A 7 -10.37 0.76 -3.92
C SER A 7 -11.24 1.75 -3.14
N TYR A 8 -11.37 2.97 -3.64
CA TYR A 8 -12.17 3.99 -2.97
C TYR A 8 -13.64 3.57 -2.92
N LYS A 9 -14.26 3.75 -1.77
CA LYS A 9 -15.69 3.45 -1.55
C LYS A 9 -16.50 4.64 -1.07
N VAL A 10 -15.93 5.85 -1.20
CA VAL A 10 -16.56 7.11 -0.85
C VAL A 10 -16.38 8.11 -2.00
N PRO A 11 -17.17 9.19 -2.06
CA PRO A 11 -16.98 10.22 -3.09
C PRO A 11 -15.60 10.86 -3.02
N MET A 12 -15.13 11.39 -4.15
CA MET A 12 -13.76 11.90 -4.29
C MET A 12 -13.45 13.07 -3.37
N ASP A 13 -14.44 13.89 -3.03
CA ASP A 13 -14.26 14.99 -2.06
C ASP A 13 -13.90 14.46 -0.67
N ILE A 14 -14.45 13.31 -0.28
CA ILE A 14 -14.11 12.65 0.98
C ILE A 14 -12.70 12.06 0.91
N VAL A 15 -12.34 11.45 -0.22
CA VAL A 15 -10.97 10.97 -0.45
C VAL A 15 -9.98 12.11 -0.28
N ASP A 16 -10.24 13.23 -0.95
CA ASP A 16 -9.35 14.40 -0.91
C ASP A 16 -9.24 15.01 0.48
N PHE A 17 -10.32 14.95 1.27
CA PHE A 17 -10.31 15.42 2.66
C PHE A 17 -9.29 14.64 3.52
N HIS A 18 -9.15 13.34 3.30
CA HIS A 18 -8.23 12.48 4.07
C HIS A 18 -6.87 12.27 3.40
N LEU A 19 -6.66 12.84 2.21
CA LEU A 19 -5.48 12.54 1.39
C LEU A 19 -4.18 12.98 2.05
N ALA A 20 -4.13 14.17 2.64
CA ALA A 20 -2.89 14.67 3.27
C ALA A 20 -2.45 13.77 4.41
N ASP A 21 -3.38 13.31 5.25
CA ASP A 21 -3.08 12.41 6.36
C ASP A 21 -2.63 11.04 5.85
N HIS A 22 -3.27 10.54 4.78
CA HIS A 22 -2.86 9.28 4.15
C HIS A 22 -1.44 9.37 3.59
N VAL A 23 -1.08 10.47 2.91
CA VAL A 23 0.26 10.67 2.36
C VAL A 23 1.30 10.75 3.46
N SER A 24 0.98 11.40 4.58
CA SER A 24 1.87 11.45 5.75
C SER A 24 2.11 10.06 6.34
N TRP A 25 1.05 9.27 6.49
CA TRP A 25 1.17 7.87 6.92
C TRP A 25 2.05 7.06 5.96
N LEU A 26 1.83 7.24 4.65
CA LEU A 26 2.56 6.51 3.62
C LEU A 26 4.05 6.82 3.69
N GLN A 27 4.42 8.10 3.85
CA GLN A 27 5.82 8.50 3.99
C GLN A 27 6.48 7.83 5.19
N ASP A 28 5.80 7.80 6.34
CA ASP A 28 6.31 7.14 7.54
C ASP A 28 6.52 5.64 7.29
N ALA A 29 5.59 5.00 6.60
CA ALA A 29 5.68 3.58 6.28
C ALA A 29 6.84 3.27 5.32
N PHE A 30 7.12 4.15 4.36
CA PHE A 30 8.32 4.05 3.51
C PHE A 30 9.59 4.21 4.33
N ASP A 31 9.62 5.19 5.24
CA ASP A 31 10.79 5.42 6.11
C ASP A 31 11.06 4.22 7.02
N GLU A 32 10.02 3.51 7.42
CA GLU A 32 10.12 2.30 8.24
C GLU A 32 10.44 1.03 7.43
N GLY A 33 10.49 1.14 6.11
CA GLY A 33 10.79 0.01 5.23
C GLY A 33 9.62 -0.94 5.00
N VAL A 34 8.39 -0.51 5.25
CA VAL A 34 7.19 -1.35 5.04
C VAL A 34 6.87 -1.48 3.56
N PHE A 35 6.95 -0.39 2.80
CA PHE A 35 6.63 -0.39 1.37
C PHE A 35 7.85 -0.08 0.52
N ILE A 36 7.87 -0.68 -0.68
CA ILE A 36 8.94 -0.48 -1.68
C ILE A 36 8.44 0.28 -2.89
N ALA A 37 7.15 0.32 -3.12
CA ALA A 37 6.53 1.08 -4.21
C ALA A 37 5.09 1.39 -3.85
N ALA A 38 4.61 2.52 -4.36
CA ALA A 38 3.22 2.94 -4.20
C ALA A 38 2.82 3.78 -5.42
N GLY A 39 1.56 3.71 -5.79
CA GLY A 39 1.03 4.52 -6.87
C GLY A 39 -0.48 4.50 -6.87
N ARG A 40 -1.06 5.43 -7.63
CA ARG A 40 -2.50 5.48 -7.81
C ARG A 40 -2.91 4.69 -9.04
N LYS A 41 -4.09 4.11 -9.00
CA LYS A 41 -4.68 3.44 -10.15
C LYS A 41 -5.02 4.45 -11.26
N ILE A 42 -5.01 3.98 -12.49
CA ILE A 42 -5.41 4.76 -13.67
C ILE A 42 -6.61 4.04 -14.29
N PRO A 43 -7.82 4.62 -14.28
CA PRO A 43 -8.20 5.92 -13.69
C PRO A 43 -8.09 5.93 -12.17
N ARG A 44 -8.20 7.11 -11.57
CA ARG A 44 -8.01 7.31 -10.11
C ARG A 44 -9.18 6.73 -9.31
N THR A 45 -9.18 5.42 -9.14
CA THR A 45 -10.19 4.67 -8.37
C THR A 45 -9.64 4.11 -7.06
N GLY A 46 -8.36 4.33 -6.80
CA GLY A 46 -7.66 3.80 -5.64
C GLY A 46 -6.16 3.83 -5.83
N GLY A 47 -5.47 2.92 -5.18
CA GLY A 47 -4.01 2.82 -5.25
C GLY A 47 -3.52 1.39 -5.16
N LEU A 48 -2.22 1.22 -5.40
CA LEU A 48 -1.51 -0.03 -5.22
C LEU A 48 -0.27 0.23 -4.38
N LEU A 49 0.03 -0.74 -3.50
CA LEU A 49 1.22 -0.76 -2.67
C LEU A 49 1.93 -2.09 -2.85
N LEU A 50 3.26 -2.07 -2.87
CA LEU A 50 4.09 -3.27 -2.86
C LEU A 50 4.89 -3.31 -1.58
N SER A 51 4.96 -4.49 -0.96
CA SER A 51 5.66 -4.68 0.31
C SER A 51 6.45 -5.99 0.31
N THR A 52 7.67 -5.93 0.82
CA THR A 52 8.51 -7.10 1.07
C THR A 52 8.65 -7.40 2.57
N THR A 53 7.96 -6.65 3.42
CA THR A 53 7.99 -6.87 4.87
C THR A 53 7.21 -8.15 5.24
N ASP A 54 7.29 -8.56 6.50
CA ASP A 54 6.48 -9.67 7.00
C ASP A 54 5.01 -9.26 7.16
N ARG A 55 4.13 -10.26 7.22
CA ARG A 55 2.68 -10.02 7.26
C ARG A 55 2.25 -9.25 8.51
N ASP A 56 2.82 -9.56 9.66
CA ASP A 56 2.44 -8.90 10.91
C ASP A 56 2.78 -7.40 10.87
N SER A 57 3.96 -7.06 10.37
CA SER A 57 4.37 -5.66 10.19
C SER A 57 3.49 -4.94 9.16
N LEU A 58 3.14 -5.63 8.07
CA LEU A 58 2.23 -5.08 7.06
C LEU A 58 0.86 -4.78 7.65
N ASP A 59 0.26 -5.74 8.34
CA ASP A 59 -1.06 -5.59 8.94
C ASP A 59 -1.08 -4.45 9.98
N ALA A 60 -0.03 -4.37 10.80
CA ALA A 60 0.09 -3.30 11.79
C ALA A 60 0.15 -1.91 11.14
N SER A 61 0.86 -1.80 10.02
CA SER A 61 0.98 -0.54 9.27
C SER A 61 -0.34 -0.17 8.59
N LEU A 62 -0.98 -1.13 7.92
CA LEU A 62 -2.25 -0.88 7.22
C LEU A 62 -3.36 -0.46 8.19
N ALA A 63 -3.38 -0.98 9.41
CA ALA A 63 -4.36 -0.62 10.43
C ALA A 63 -4.29 0.85 10.84
N LYS A 64 -3.18 1.53 10.57
CA LYS A 64 -2.95 2.94 10.91
C LYS A 64 -3.24 3.89 9.74
N ASP A 65 -3.47 3.36 8.53
CA ASP A 65 -3.76 4.20 7.37
C ASP A 65 -5.06 4.96 7.59
N PRO A 66 -5.05 6.30 7.50
CA PRO A 66 -6.28 7.10 7.59
C PRO A 66 -7.37 6.68 6.63
N PHE A 67 -7.02 6.14 5.47
CA PHE A 67 -8.01 5.59 4.54
C PHE A 67 -8.69 4.34 5.08
N TYR A 68 -7.98 3.55 5.88
CA TYR A 68 -8.58 2.40 6.55
C TYR A 68 -9.41 2.83 7.75
N VAL A 69 -8.82 3.67 8.62
CA VAL A 69 -9.46 4.12 9.86
C VAL A 69 -10.78 4.85 9.60
N ASN A 70 -10.84 5.64 8.51
CA ASN A 70 -12.01 6.46 8.17
C ASN A 70 -12.91 5.81 7.12
N GLY A 71 -12.68 4.55 6.77
CA GLY A 71 -13.55 3.84 5.83
C GLY A 71 -13.54 4.43 4.41
N VAL A 72 -12.44 5.01 3.97
CA VAL A 72 -12.32 5.66 2.66
C VAL A 72 -12.13 4.63 1.54
N ALA A 73 -11.44 3.54 1.82
CA ALA A 73 -11.09 2.54 0.82
C ALA A 73 -11.25 1.13 1.38
N GLU A 74 -11.52 0.19 0.48
CA GLU A 74 -11.41 -1.23 0.75
C GLU A 74 -10.00 -1.68 0.40
N PHE A 75 -9.45 -2.57 1.22
CA PHE A 75 -8.09 -3.09 1.07
C PHE A 75 -8.14 -4.57 0.73
N GLU A 76 -7.45 -4.94 -0.33
CA GLU A 76 -7.24 -6.35 -0.70
C GLU A 76 -5.75 -6.63 -0.67
N VAL A 77 -5.34 -7.62 0.09
CA VAL A 77 -3.94 -8.03 0.22
C VAL A 77 -3.75 -9.36 -0.50
N MET A 78 -2.84 -9.37 -1.49
CA MET A 78 -2.43 -10.59 -2.17
C MET A 78 -0.98 -10.89 -1.85
N GLU A 79 -0.67 -12.15 -1.60
CA GLU A 79 0.70 -12.60 -1.42
C GLU A 79 1.13 -13.45 -2.61
N PHE A 80 2.36 -13.24 -3.07
CA PHE A 80 2.98 -14.13 -4.02
C PHE A 80 4.47 -14.30 -3.68
N HIS A 81 5.04 -15.43 -4.10
CA HIS A 81 6.45 -15.68 -3.94
C HIS A 81 7.20 -15.15 -5.17
N ALA A 82 7.97 -14.07 -4.99
CA ALA A 82 8.76 -13.48 -6.06
C ALA A 82 10.01 -14.32 -6.26
N ASN A 83 9.96 -15.30 -7.15
CA ASN A 83 11.06 -16.25 -7.39
C ASN A 83 11.85 -15.94 -8.65
N ARG A 84 11.55 -14.85 -9.34
CA ARG A 84 12.27 -14.38 -10.53
C ARG A 84 12.15 -12.86 -10.63
N VAL A 85 13.29 -12.19 -10.79
CA VAL A 85 13.35 -10.74 -10.96
C VAL A 85 14.30 -10.39 -12.10
N ALA A 86 14.12 -9.23 -12.68
CA ALA A 86 15.03 -8.70 -13.68
C ALA A 86 16.34 -8.22 -13.03
N PRO A 87 17.43 -8.07 -13.80
CA PRO A 87 18.67 -7.47 -13.29
C PRO A 87 18.41 -6.10 -12.65
N GLY A 88 18.98 -5.88 -11.48
CA GLY A 88 18.79 -4.65 -10.72
C GLY A 88 17.64 -4.69 -9.72
N PHE A 89 16.84 -5.76 -9.72
CA PHE A 89 15.68 -5.91 -8.81
C PHE A 89 15.89 -7.04 -7.80
N ASP A 90 17.14 -7.38 -7.50
CA ASP A 90 17.46 -8.53 -6.63
C ASP A 90 16.86 -8.40 -5.23
N ASN A 91 16.67 -7.16 -4.76
CA ASN A 91 16.07 -6.90 -3.45
C ASN A 91 14.60 -7.34 -3.36
N LEU A 92 13.95 -7.57 -4.49
CA LEU A 92 12.56 -8.00 -4.53
C LEU A 92 12.40 -9.52 -4.50
N LEU A 93 13.50 -10.25 -4.65
CA LEU A 93 13.48 -11.71 -4.68
C LEU A 93 13.16 -12.26 -3.30
N ASP A 94 12.17 -13.12 -3.21
CA ASP A 94 11.85 -13.85 -1.99
C ASP A 94 12.75 -15.08 -1.87
N ASN A 95 13.16 -15.38 -0.65
CA ASN A 95 14.00 -16.54 -0.37
C ASN A 95 13.18 -17.79 -0.07
#